data_c4e950ce0f0c92246e57f8bb25662f78
#
_entry.id   c4e950ce0f0c92246e57f8bb25662f78
#
_cell.length_a   1.000
_cell.length_b   1.000
_cell.length_c   1.000
_cell.angle_alpha   90.00
_cell.angle_beta   90.00
_cell.angle_gamma   90.00
#
_symmetry.space_group_name_H-M   'P 1'
#
loop_
_entity.id
_entity.type
_entity.pdbx_description
1 polymer ?
#
loop_
_entity_poly.entity_id
_entity_poly.type
_entity_poly.pdbx_seq_one_letter_code
_entity_poly.pdbx_strand_id
1 'polypeptide(L)'
;MIDNKRKDFIWNLLGLTINSFNSFFFLIVVNRINGSESGGVFTYAYSLICLFYMIGIFYTRTYQVSDTSNKYTNKEYICSRAFSCFIMLLVTIISLLIFRYDYFKTSIIILLCLYRLIEAFADVFLGILQKEGFLYKAGLSLFVKGIVGLIVFILVDYFTKNLIISCVSIVLVNIIIFLIYDLHNTKK
;
A
#
# COMPACT_ATOMS: atom_id res chain seq x y z
N MET A 1 -4.42 6.48 30.89
CA MET A 1 -5.49 6.12 29.93
C MET A 1 -5.72 7.20 28.86
N ILE A 2 -5.74 8.48 29.22
CA ILE A 2 -5.90 9.62 28.27
C ILE A 2 -4.69 9.75 27.33
N ASP A 3 -3.49 9.50 27.81
CA ASP A 3 -2.25 9.63 27.06
C ASP A 3 -2.12 8.59 25.92
N ASN A 4 -2.62 7.36 26.13
CA ASN A 4 -2.63 6.33 25.10
C ASN A 4 -3.62 6.68 23.96
N LYS A 5 -4.80 7.19 24.27
CA LYS A 5 -5.79 7.59 23.25
C LYS A 5 -5.28 8.74 22.38
N ARG A 6 -4.56 9.71 23.00
CA ARG A 6 -3.93 10.82 22.28
C ARG A 6 -2.82 10.33 21.36
N LYS A 7 -2.01 9.37 21.82
CA LYS A 7 -0.97 8.73 21.02
C LYS A 7 -1.57 7.98 19.82
N ASP A 8 -2.62 7.19 20.04
CA ASP A 8 -3.36 6.48 19.02
C ASP A 8 -3.89 7.42 17.93
N PHE A 9 -4.52 8.52 18.36
CA PHE A 9 -5.06 9.52 17.44
C PHE A 9 -3.98 10.19 16.59
N ILE A 10 -2.90 10.66 17.22
CA ILE A 10 -1.83 11.39 16.52
C ILE A 10 -1.15 10.49 15.48
N TRP A 11 -0.72 9.29 15.87
CA TRP A 11 -0.02 8.40 14.96
C TRP A 11 -0.91 7.90 13.82
N ASN A 12 -2.18 7.61 14.12
CA ASN A 12 -3.12 7.20 13.08
C ASN A 12 -3.40 8.35 12.09
N LEU A 13 -3.59 9.57 12.58
CA LEU A 13 -3.79 10.74 11.74
C LEU A 13 -2.57 11.00 10.84
N LEU A 14 -1.38 11.02 11.41
CA LEU A 14 -0.14 11.22 10.65
C LEU A 14 0.07 10.12 9.60
N GLY A 15 -0.15 8.86 9.97
CA GLY A 15 0.00 7.73 9.06
C GLY A 15 -0.97 7.79 7.89
N LEU A 16 -2.25 8.06 8.14
CA LEU A 16 -3.27 8.21 7.10
C LEU A 16 -2.98 9.41 6.20
N THR A 17 -2.60 10.55 6.78
CA THR A 17 -2.29 11.78 6.01
C THR A 17 -1.11 11.54 5.06
N ILE A 18 0.01 11.03 5.56
CA ILE A 18 1.19 10.74 4.72
C ILE A 18 0.85 9.75 3.62
N ASN A 19 0.15 8.66 3.96
CA ASN A 19 -0.22 7.65 2.97
C ASN A 19 -1.15 8.21 1.87
N SER A 20 -2.06 9.10 2.24
CA SER A 20 -2.96 9.75 1.26
C SER A 20 -2.24 10.71 0.33
N PHE A 21 -1.23 11.44 0.82
CA PHE A 21 -0.45 12.38 0.02
C PHE A 21 0.66 11.73 -0.80
N ASN A 22 1.05 10.50 -0.51
CA ASN A 22 2.14 9.83 -1.22
C ASN A 22 1.96 9.78 -2.73
N SER A 23 0.75 9.52 -3.21
CA SER A 23 0.45 9.49 -4.64
C SER A 23 0.77 10.82 -5.33
N PHE A 24 0.43 11.92 -4.66
CA PHE A 24 0.70 13.27 -5.16
C PHE A 24 2.21 13.55 -5.22
N PHE A 25 2.95 13.19 -4.17
CA PHE A 25 4.39 13.38 -4.13
C PHE A 25 5.12 12.52 -5.18
N PHE A 26 4.75 11.25 -5.33
CA PHE A 26 5.31 10.40 -6.40
C PHE A 26 5.10 11.02 -7.77
N LEU A 27 3.90 11.53 -8.05
CA LEU A 27 3.58 12.15 -9.33
C LEU A 27 4.45 13.39 -9.62
N ILE A 28 4.63 14.25 -8.61
CA ILE A 28 5.50 15.44 -8.76
C ILE A 28 6.93 15.01 -9.06
N VAL A 29 7.46 14.04 -8.34
CA VAL A 29 8.83 13.55 -8.50
C VAL A 29 9.04 12.99 -9.91
N VAL A 30 8.15 12.09 -10.36
CA VAL A 30 8.25 11.49 -11.69
C VAL A 30 8.20 12.53 -12.78
N ASN A 31 7.26 13.48 -12.71
CA ASN A 31 7.18 14.56 -13.72
C ASN A 31 8.43 15.43 -13.74
N ARG A 32 9.04 15.70 -12.60
CA ARG A 32 10.23 16.56 -12.50
C ARG A 32 11.52 15.88 -12.95
N ILE A 33 11.67 14.59 -12.69
CA ILE A 33 12.91 13.84 -12.95
C ILE A 33 12.85 13.13 -14.30
N ASN A 34 11.74 12.44 -14.61
CA ASN A 34 11.59 11.58 -15.80
C ASN A 34 10.83 12.28 -16.96
N GLY A 35 10.31 13.48 -16.73
CA GLY A 35 9.57 14.24 -17.74
C GLY A 35 8.09 13.89 -17.82
N SER A 36 7.35 14.68 -18.61
CA SER A 36 5.89 14.62 -18.70
C SER A 36 5.35 13.32 -19.32
N GLU A 37 6.08 12.71 -20.24
CA GLU A 37 5.68 11.46 -20.88
C GLU A 37 5.66 10.31 -19.86
N SER A 38 6.77 10.10 -19.14
CA SER A 38 6.85 9.12 -18.06
C SER A 38 5.87 9.42 -16.93
N GLY A 39 5.67 10.71 -16.62
CA GLY A 39 4.68 11.17 -15.66
C GLY A 39 3.26 10.80 -16.06
N GLY A 40 2.91 10.91 -17.34
CA GLY A 40 1.63 10.49 -17.89
C GLY A 40 1.41 8.98 -17.76
N VAL A 41 2.43 8.18 -18.09
CA VAL A 41 2.37 6.71 -17.93
C VAL A 41 2.20 6.32 -16.45
N PHE A 42 2.98 6.94 -15.56
CA PHE A 42 2.87 6.68 -14.12
C PHE A 42 1.49 7.05 -13.57
N THR A 43 0.96 8.23 -13.92
CA THR A 43 -0.36 8.69 -13.49
C THR A 43 -1.46 7.74 -13.92
N TYR A 44 -1.43 7.33 -15.19
CA TYR A 44 -2.39 6.38 -15.74
C TYR A 44 -2.32 5.04 -14.98
N ALA A 45 -1.12 4.47 -14.87
CA ALA A 45 -0.90 3.19 -14.19
C ALA A 45 -1.33 3.24 -12.72
N TYR A 46 -0.96 4.33 -12.02
CA TYR A 46 -1.31 4.52 -10.61
C TYR A 46 -2.83 4.62 -10.42
N SER A 47 -3.51 5.42 -11.26
CA SER A 47 -4.97 5.58 -11.20
C SER A 47 -5.70 4.27 -11.48
N LEU A 48 -5.26 3.52 -12.50
CA LEU A 48 -5.81 2.21 -12.83
C LEU A 48 -5.68 1.23 -11.66
N ILE A 49 -4.50 1.16 -11.07
CA ILE A 49 -4.24 0.27 -9.94
C ILE A 49 -4.96 0.72 -8.67
N CYS A 50 -5.18 2.02 -8.46
CA CYS A 50 -6.03 2.50 -7.38
C CYS A 50 -7.48 2.00 -7.49
N LEU A 51 -8.04 1.90 -8.70
CA LEU A 51 -9.35 1.29 -8.91
C LEU A 51 -9.34 -0.20 -8.54
N PHE A 52 -8.34 -0.95 -8.98
CA PHE A 52 -8.23 -2.38 -8.65
C PHE A 52 -7.91 -2.62 -7.17
N TYR A 53 -7.21 -1.71 -6.53
CA TYR A 53 -6.93 -1.75 -5.09
C TYR A 53 -8.21 -1.77 -4.24
N MET A 54 -9.28 -1.11 -4.70
CA MET A 54 -10.58 -1.18 -4.01
C MET A 54 -11.12 -2.62 -3.91
N ILE A 55 -10.82 -3.46 -4.91
CA ILE A 55 -11.14 -4.91 -4.88
C ILE A 55 -10.25 -5.59 -3.83
N GLY A 56 -8.94 -5.27 -3.81
CA GLY A 56 -7.98 -5.85 -2.87
C GLY A 56 -8.31 -5.58 -1.41
N ILE A 57 -8.71 -4.36 -1.06
CA ILE A 57 -9.08 -4.00 0.32
C ILE A 57 -10.48 -4.45 0.70
N PHE A 58 -11.42 -4.48 -0.24
CA PHE A 58 -12.84 -4.87 -0.08
C PHE A 58 -13.45 -4.48 1.28
N TYR A 59 -13.00 -3.35 1.85
CA TYR A 59 -13.39 -2.82 3.16
C TYR A 59 -13.40 -3.83 4.32
N THR A 60 -12.70 -4.95 4.19
CA THR A 60 -12.66 -6.04 5.18
C THR A 60 -12.16 -5.56 6.55
N ARG A 61 -11.24 -4.59 6.60
CA ARG A 61 -10.73 -4.04 7.85
C ARG A 61 -11.82 -3.35 8.66
N THR A 62 -12.71 -2.59 8.03
CA THR A 62 -13.82 -1.93 8.72
C THR A 62 -14.73 -2.95 9.40
N TYR A 63 -15.06 -4.03 8.69
CA TYR A 63 -15.84 -5.12 9.25
C TYR A 63 -15.08 -5.85 10.38
N GLN A 64 -13.80 -6.14 10.18
CA GLN A 64 -12.93 -6.81 11.15
C GLN A 64 -12.86 -6.04 12.48
N VAL A 65 -12.72 -4.71 12.44
CA VAL A 65 -12.63 -3.86 13.64
C VAL A 65 -14.00 -3.73 14.33
N SER A 66 -15.09 -3.73 13.59
CA SER A 66 -16.45 -3.66 14.13
C SER A 66 -16.98 -4.97 14.67
N ASP A 67 -16.32 -6.11 14.38
CA ASP A 67 -16.70 -7.43 14.90
C ASP A 67 -16.29 -7.57 16.38
N THR A 68 -17.10 -6.99 17.26
CA THR A 68 -16.91 -7.08 18.73
C THR A 68 -17.31 -8.45 19.30
N SER A 69 -18.13 -9.20 18.58
CA SER A 69 -18.59 -10.54 18.97
C SER A 69 -17.56 -11.63 18.66
N ASN A 70 -16.45 -11.29 17.99
CA ASN A 70 -15.44 -12.23 17.51
C ASN A 70 -16.04 -13.39 16.68
N LYS A 71 -17.01 -13.04 15.81
CA LYS A 71 -17.69 -14.01 14.95
C LYS A 71 -16.72 -14.76 14.05
N TYR A 72 -15.67 -14.06 13.60
CA TYR A 72 -14.63 -14.61 12.74
C TYR A 72 -13.25 -14.50 13.39
N THR A 73 -12.42 -15.50 13.13
CA THR A 73 -11.03 -15.56 13.61
C THR A 73 -10.11 -14.70 12.77
N ASN A 74 -8.95 -14.32 13.30
CA ASN A 74 -7.94 -13.59 12.54
C ASN A 74 -7.49 -14.34 11.28
N LYS A 75 -7.45 -15.70 11.33
CA LYS A 75 -7.10 -16.53 10.18
C LYS A 75 -8.12 -16.40 9.04
N GLU A 76 -9.40 -16.34 9.36
CA GLU A 76 -10.48 -16.18 8.37
C GLU A 76 -10.40 -14.79 7.70
N TYR A 77 -10.10 -13.74 8.46
CA TYR A 77 -9.86 -12.40 7.89
C TYR A 77 -8.65 -12.38 6.96
N ILE A 78 -7.54 -13.03 7.34
CA ILE A 78 -6.35 -13.14 6.50
C ILE A 78 -6.65 -13.92 5.21
N CYS A 79 -7.39 -15.04 5.31
CA CYS A 79 -7.77 -15.84 4.15
C CYS A 79 -8.68 -15.06 3.20
N SER A 80 -9.68 -14.35 3.73
CA SER A 80 -10.57 -13.48 2.95
C SER A 80 -9.77 -12.38 2.23
N ARG A 81 -8.80 -11.77 2.91
CA ARG A 81 -7.91 -10.75 2.32
C ARG A 81 -7.03 -11.33 1.22
N ALA A 82 -6.45 -12.51 1.43
CA ALA A 82 -5.67 -13.21 0.41
C ALA A 82 -6.50 -13.48 -0.85
N PHE A 83 -7.76 -13.88 -0.68
CA PHE A 83 -8.69 -14.09 -1.80
C PHE A 83 -9.00 -12.79 -2.56
N SER A 84 -9.28 -11.68 -1.85
CA SER A 84 -9.50 -10.37 -2.49
C SER A 84 -8.26 -9.88 -3.23
N CYS A 85 -7.06 -10.06 -2.66
CA CYS A 85 -5.79 -9.75 -3.31
C CYS A 85 -5.57 -10.60 -4.58
N PHE A 86 -5.92 -11.87 -4.54
CA PHE A 86 -5.87 -12.75 -5.71
C PHE A 86 -6.80 -12.27 -6.83
N ILE A 87 -8.03 -11.88 -6.50
CA ILE A 87 -8.96 -11.30 -7.49
C ILE A 87 -8.40 -10.00 -8.08
N MET A 88 -7.84 -9.11 -7.25
CA MET A 88 -7.19 -7.89 -7.72
C MET A 88 -6.10 -8.19 -8.74
N LEU A 89 -5.27 -9.19 -8.47
CA LEU A 89 -4.20 -9.61 -9.37
C LEU A 89 -4.75 -10.17 -10.69
N LEU A 90 -5.79 -11.02 -10.64
CA LEU A 90 -6.45 -11.54 -11.83
C LEU A 90 -7.03 -10.42 -12.70
N VAL A 91 -7.74 -9.46 -12.11
CA VAL A 91 -8.31 -8.31 -12.84
C VAL A 91 -7.20 -7.49 -13.49
N THR A 92 -6.07 -7.30 -12.80
CA THR A 92 -4.91 -6.60 -13.37
C THR A 92 -4.37 -7.37 -14.59
N ILE A 93 -4.15 -8.69 -14.49
CA ILE A 93 -3.66 -9.50 -15.60
C ILE A 93 -4.63 -9.46 -16.78
N ILE A 94 -5.93 -9.61 -16.54
CA ILE A 94 -6.96 -9.54 -17.59
C ILE A 94 -6.92 -8.17 -18.29
N SER A 95 -6.78 -7.08 -17.54
CA SER A 95 -6.68 -5.73 -18.12
C SER A 95 -5.45 -5.59 -19.02
N LEU A 96 -4.30 -6.14 -18.61
CA LEU A 96 -3.07 -6.12 -19.43
C LEU A 96 -3.23 -6.90 -20.73
N LEU A 97 -3.93 -8.03 -20.70
CA LEU A 97 -4.17 -8.87 -21.90
C LEU A 97 -5.14 -8.19 -22.87
N ILE A 98 -6.17 -7.50 -22.37
CA ILE A 98 -7.18 -6.82 -23.19
C ILE A 98 -6.59 -5.58 -23.85
N PHE A 99 -5.92 -4.71 -23.09
CA PHE A 99 -5.45 -3.41 -23.57
C PHE A 99 -4.10 -3.45 -24.28
N ARG A 100 -3.33 -4.53 -24.16
CA ARG A 100 -2.05 -4.75 -24.85
C ARG A 100 -1.12 -3.54 -24.80
N TYR A 101 -0.85 -3.04 -23.61
CA TYR A 101 0.06 -1.89 -23.44
C TYR A 101 1.47 -2.24 -23.89
N ASP A 102 2.26 -1.20 -24.24
CA ASP A 102 3.68 -1.31 -24.50
C ASP A 102 4.43 -1.85 -23.25
N TYR A 103 5.65 -2.35 -23.47
CA TYR A 103 6.45 -2.98 -22.41
C TYR A 103 6.68 -2.06 -21.20
N PHE A 104 6.99 -0.78 -21.44
CA PHE A 104 7.28 0.18 -20.38
C PHE A 104 6.05 0.40 -19.48
N LYS A 105 4.91 0.68 -20.07
CA LYS A 105 3.64 0.89 -19.36
C LYS A 105 3.18 -0.38 -18.63
N THR A 106 3.30 -1.54 -19.26
CA THR A 106 3.01 -2.85 -18.65
C THR A 106 3.85 -3.07 -17.39
N SER A 107 5.17 -2.82 -17.46
CA SER A 107 6.08 -2.98 -16.32
C SER A 107 5.68 -2.07 -15.15
N ILE A 108 5.35 -0.81 -15.42
CA ILE A 108 4.91 0.13 -14.37
C ILE A 108 3.58 -0.33 -13.74
N ILE A 109 2.62 -0.78 -14.55
CA ILE A 109 1.33 -1.29 -14.03
C ILE A 109 1.55 -2.49 -13.10
N ILE A 110 2.40 -3.46 -13.50
CA ILE A 110 2.70 -4.64 -12.69
C ILE A 110 3.37 -4.24 -11.37
N LEU A 111 4.37 -3.37 -11.41
CA LEU A 111 5.09 -2.95 -10.21
C LEU A 111 4.18 -2.19 -9.24
N LEU A 112 3.34 -1.29 -9.73
CA LEU A 112 2.37 -0.59 -8.91
C LEU A 112 1.27 -1.52 -8.39
N CYS A 113 0.89 -2.56 -9.17
CA CYS A 113 -0.01 -3.60 -8.68
C CYS A 113 0.62 -4.36 -7.51
N LEU A 114 1.87 -4.79 -7.61
CA LEU A 114 2.58 -5.46 -6.52
C LEU A 114 2.69 -4.55 -5.28
N TYR A 115 3.02 -3.27 -5.47
CA TYR A 115 3.07 -2.29 -4.39
C TYR A 115 1.73 -2.22 -3.63
N ARG A 116 0.62 -2.02 -4.36
CA ARG A 116 -0.73 -1.93 -3.78
C ARG A 116 -1.24 -3.27 -3.23
N LEU A 117 -0.83 -4.38 -3.81
CA LEU A 117 -1.17 -5.72 -3.32
C LEU A 117 -0.56 -5.97 -1.94
N ILE A 118 0.70 -5.58 -1.73
CA ILE A 118 1.37 -5.68 -0.43
C ILE A 118 0.66 -4.78 0.60
N GLU A 119 0.28 -3.55 0.23
CA GLU A 119 -0.49 -2.66 1.10
C GLU A 119 -1.85 -3.25 1.46
N ALA A 120 -2.59 -3.78 0.47
CA ALA A 120 -3.88 -4.41 0.69
C ALA A 120 -3.75 -5.61 1.63
N PHE A 121 -2.73 -6.45 1.42
CA PHE A 121 -2.49 -7.60 2.29
C PHE A 121 -2.05 -7.20 3.69
N ALA A 122 -1.21 -6.17 3.83
CA ALA A 122 -0.79 -5.65 5.13
C ALA A 122 -1.94 -5.05 5.94
N ASP A 123 -2.97 -4.51 5.28
CA ASP A 123 -4.10 -3.84 5.93
C ASP A 123 -4.87 -4.75 6.90
N VAL A 124 -4.96 -6.07 6.65
CA VAL A 124 -5.60 -7.01 7.59
C VAL A 124 -4.80 -7.12 8.89
N PHE A 125 -3.47 -7.04 8.85
CA PHE A 125 -2.62 -7.05 10.04
C PHE A 125 -2.74 -5.76 10.83
N LEU A 126 -2.86 -4.62 10.14
CA LEU A 126 -3.18 -3.33 10.78
C LEU A 126 -4.57 -3.37 11.44
N GLY A 127 -5.53 -4.09 10.84
CA GLY A 127 -6.84 -4.36 11.42
C GLY A 127 -6.77 -5.18 12.71
N ILE A 128 -5.91 -6.21 12.77
CA ILE A 128 -5.66 -6.99 13.98
C ILE A 128 -5.13 -6.08 15.08
N LEU A 129 -4.08 -5.30 14.81
CA LEU A 129 -3.51 -4.36 15.78
C LEU A 129 -4.54 -3.34 16.29
N GLN A 130 -5.40 -2.85 15.41
CA GLN A 130 -6.46 -1.92 15.78
C GLN A 130 -7.51 -2.57 16.67
N LYS A 131 -7.93 -3.81 16.36
CA LYS A 131 -8.89 -4.59 17.15
C LYS A 131 -8.35 -4.91 18.55
N GLU A 132 -7.04 -5.12 18.67
CA GLU A 132 -6.34 -5.35 19.94
C GLU A 132 -6.05 -4.07 20.74
N GLY A 133 -6.46 -2.90 20.25
CA GLY A 133 -6.26 -1.61 20.93
C GLY A 133 -4.91 -0.96 20.70
N PHE A 134 -4.11 -1.42 19.73
CA PHE A 134 -2.81 -0.87 19.37
C PHE A 134 -2.87 -0.01 18.10
N LEU A 135 -3.86 0.89 18.01
CA LEU A 135 -4.08 1.73 16.82
C LEU A 135 -2.84 2.58 16.47
N TYR A 136 -2.06 3.04 17.47
CA TYR A 136 -0.83 3.79 17.22
C TYR A 136 0.21 2.99 16.42
N LYS A 137 0.29 1.65 16.63
CA LYS A 137 1.22 0.80 15.87
C LYS A 137 0.81 0.71 14.41
N ALA A 138 -0.50 0.62 14.15
CA ALA A 138 -1.02 0.64 12.78
C ALA A 138 -0.74 1.98 12.09
N GLY A 139 -0.96 3.10 12.78
CA GLY A 139 -0.64 4.44 12.30
C GLY A 139 0.86 4.64 12.05
N LEU A 140 1.71 4.16 12.96
CA LEU A 140 3.16 4.23 12.81
C LEU A 140 3.66 3.41 11.61
N SER A 141 3.08 2.22 11.37
CA SER A 141 3.39 1.43 10.17
C SER A 141 3.11 2.21 8.88
N LEU A 142 1.91 2.80 8.77
CA LEU A 142 1.53 3.62 7.61
C LEU A 142 2.46 4.82 7.44
N PHE A 143 2.79 5.50 8.53
CA PHE A 143 3.70 6.64 8.52
C PHE A 143 5.09 6.25 8.03
N VAL A 144 5.68 5.19 8.58
CA VAL A 144 7.02 4.72 8.20
C VAL A 144 7.05 4.25 6.75
N LYS A 145 6.05 3.46 6.31
CA LYS A 145 5.91 3.06 4.90
C LYS A 145 5.83 4.27 3.98
N GLY A 146 5.03 5.26 4.36
CA GLY A 146 4.85 6.47 3.58
C GLY A 146 6.13 7.29 3.45
N ILE A 147 6.77 7.62 4.56
CA ILE A 147 7.98 8.46 4.57
C ILE A 147 9.18 7.73 3.96
N VAL A 148 9.47 6.51 4.41
CA VAL A 148 10.61 5.74 3.90
C VAL A 148 10.43 5.40 2.43
N GLY A 149 9.21 5.00 2.03
CA GLY A 149 8.89 4.73 0.63
C GLY A 149 9.12 5.96 -0.25
N LEU A 150 8.65 7.14 0.19
CA LEU A 150 8.85 8.38 -0.55
C LEU A 150 10.33 8.77 -0.66
N ILE A 151 11.06 8.74 0.44
CA ILE A 151 12.49 9.09 0.45
C ILE A 151 13.29 8.15 -0.47
N VAL A 152 13.09 6.84 -0.34
CA VAL A 152 13.78 5.86 -1.18
C VAL A 152 13.41 6.03 -2.65
N PHE A 153 12.13 6.26 -2.96
CA PHE A 153 11.69 6.53 -4.32
C PHE A 153 12.39 7.75 -4.92
N ILE A 154 12.41 8.88 -4.19
CA ILE A 154 13.07 10.11 -4.64
C ILE A 154 14.56 9.88 -4.89
N LEU A 155 15.25 9.25 -3.94
CA LEU A 155 16.70 9.01 -4.07
C LEU A 155 17.01 8.10 -5.25
N VAL A 156 16.30 6.97 -5.37
CA VAL A 156 16.52 6.02 -6.46
C VAL A 156 16.20 6.65 -7.80
N ASP A 157 15.10 7.40 -7.91
CA ASP A 157 14.70 8.06 -9.14
C ASP A 157 15.69 9.17 -9.55
N TYR A 158 16.17 9.93 -8.58
CA TYR A 158 17.16 10.98 -8.81
C TYR A 158 18.49 10.44 -9.35
N PHE A 159 19.00 9.33 -8.78
CA PHE A 159 20.28 8.75 -9.20
C PHE A 159 20.18 7.89 -10.45
N THR A 160 19.09 7.14 -10.63
CA THR A 160 18.97 6.22 -11.77
C THR A 160 18.29 6.82 -12.98
N LYS A 161 17.45 7.84 -12.77
CA LYS A 161 16.55 8.43 -13.79
C LYS A 161 15.75 7.35 -14.53
N ASN A 162 15.42 6.27 -13.82
CA ASN A 162 14.72 5.12 -14.37
C ASN A 162 13.50 4.78 -13.49
N LEU A 163 12.33 5.11 -14.01
CA LEU A 163 11.06 4.93 -13.30
C LEU A 163 10.78 3.47 -12.91
N ILE A 164 11.23 2.49 -13.71
CA ILE A 164 11.05 1.07 -13.38
C ILE A 164 11.82 0.72 -12.10
N ILE A 165 13.10 1.15 -12.02
CA ILE A 165 13.94 0.88 -10.84
C ILE A 165 13.36 1.57 -9.61
N SER A 166 12.84 2.78 -9.76
CA SER A 166 12.19 3.53 -8.69
C SER A 166 10.91 2.83 -8.20
N CYS A 167 10.10 2.29 -9.10
CA CYS A 167 8.93 1.49 -8.72
C CYS A 167 9.31 0.17 -8.04
N VAL A 168 10.39 -0.50 -8.46
CA VAL A 168 10.91 -1.68 -7.76
C VAL A 168 11.31 -1.34 -6.34
N SER A 169 11.97 -0.20 -6.14
CA SER A 169 12.44 0.21 -4.81
C SER A 169 11.30 0.39 -3.79
N ILE A 170 10.17 0.98 -4.18
CA ILE A 170 9.01 1.13 -3.27
C ILE A 170 8.34 -0.21 -2.96
N VAL A 171 8.32 -1.15 -3.91
CA VAL A 171 7.83 -2.51 -3.66
C VAL A 171 8.71 -3.17 -2.60
N LEU A 172 10.03 -3.12 -2.74
CA LEU A 172 10.98 -3.71 -1.79
C LEU A 172 10.85 -3.08 -0.39
N VAL A 173 10.78 -1.76 -0.29
CA VAL A 173 10.58 -1.07 0.99
C VAL A 173 9.30 -1.54 1.69
N ASN A 174 8.20 -1.65 0.94
CA ASN A 174 6.94 -2.12 1.53
C ASN A 174 7.01 -3.57 2.02
N ILE A 175 7.65 -4.47 1.25
CA ILE A 175 7.88 -5.86 1.67
C ILE A 175 8.70 -5.88 2.97
N ILE A 176 9.80 -5.15 3.02
CA ILE A 176 10.69 -5.14 4.18
C ILE A 176 9.95 -4.66 5.43
N ILE A 177 9.22 -3.54 5.33
CA ILE A 177 8.49 -2.99 6.49
C ILE A 177 7.35 -3.92 6.88
N PHE A 178 6.63 -4.52 5.93
CA PHE A 178 5.60 -5.51 6.21
C PHE A 178 6.15 -6.72 7.00
N LEU A 179 7.26 -7.29 6.55
CA LEU A 179 7.88 -8.46 7.19
C LEU A 179 8.44 -8.13 8.59
N ILE A 180 9.18 -7.02 8.71
CA ILE A 180 9.88 -6.66 9.95
C ILE A 180 8.93 -6.07 10.98
N TYR A 181 7.99 -5.22 10.57
CA TYR A 181 7.16 -4.46 11.49
C TYR A 181 5.75 -5.06 11.65
N ASP A 182 4.98 -5.21 10.55
CA ASP A 182 3.56 -5.60 10.65
C ASP A 182 3.43 -7.04 11.15
N LEU A 183 4.13 -7.99 10.53
CA LEU A 183 4.10 -9.39 10.95
C LEU A 183 4.66 -9.61 12.36
N HIS A 184 5.71 -8.88 12.73
CA HIS A 184 6.32 -9.03 14.07
C HIS A 184 5.38 -8.54 15.16
N ASN A 185 4.69 -7.42 14.94
CA ASN A 185 3.80 -6.83 15.94
C ASN A 185 2.47 -7.58 16.10
N THR A 186 2.04 -8.37 15.11
CA THR A 186 0.80 -9.15 15.16
C THR A 186 0.99 -10.57 15.68
N LYS A 187 2.23 -11.05 15.82
CA LYS A 187 2.55 -12.38 16.38
C LYS A 187 2.61 -12.42 17.92
N LYS A 188 2.45 -11.27 18.56
CA LYS A 188 2.43 -11.14 20.04
C LYS A 188 1.02 -11.05 20.55
#